data_1e42f6b33e8553feb0bd1200a12a1d77
#
_entry.id   1e42f6b33e8553feb0bd1200a12a1d77
#
_cell.length_a   1.000
_cell.length_b   1.000
_cell.length_c   1.000
_cell.angle_alpha   90.00
_cell.angle_beta   90.00
_cell.angle_gamma   90.00
#
_symmetry.space_group_name_H-M   'P 1'
#
loop_
_entity.id
_entity.type
_entity.pdbx_description
1 polymer ?
#
loop_
_entity_poly.entity_id
_entity_poly.type
_entity_poly.pdbx_seq_one_letter_code
_entity_poly.pdbx_strand_id
1 'polypeptide(L)'
;MIKQAEQADALTLAKLAIQMWEDNTVSGLESEFAELIESEDAACFIWYEEDKPIGFAQCQLRRDYVEGTETSPVGYLEGIFVQEEFRHKGYAKELLQECEKWAKGKNCSEFASDCELDNVNSLKFHLAMGFEEANRVICFRKDI
;
A
#
# COMPACT_ATOMS: atom_id res chain seq x y z
N MET A 1 13.22 -7.17 -9.02
CA MET A 1 13.69 -7.49 -7.65
C MET A 1 12.98 -6.59 -6.64
N ILE A 2 12.46 -7.17 -5.57
CA ILE A 2 11.80 -6.41 -4.50
C ILE A 2 12.76 -6.23 -3.33
N LYS A 3 12.73 -5.02 -2.76
CA LYS A 3 13.50 -4.68 -1.56
C LYS A 3 12.55 -4.06 -0.54
N GLN A 4 12.67 -4.46 0.72
CA GLN A 4 12.02 -3.74 1.81
C GLN A 4 12.75 -2.42 2.01
N ALA A 5 12.01 -1.32 2.07
CA ALA A 5 12.59 0.01 2.16
C ALA A 5 13.21 0.30 3.52
N GLU A 6 14.31 1.01 3.51
CA GLU A 6 15.02 1.53 4.67
C GLU A 6 14.96 3.06 4.66
N GLN A 7 15.47 3.72 5.71
CA GLN A 7 15.43 5.19 5.82
C GLN A 7 16.02 5.90 4.60
N ALA A 8 17.10 5.36 4.02
CA ALA A 8 17.71 5.92 2.83
C ALA A 8 16.80 5.89 1.59
N ASP A 9 15.73 5.11 1.63
CA ASP A 9 14.81 4.92 0.50
C ASP A 9 13.60 5.87 0.53
N ALA A 10 13.45 6.68 1.59
CA ALA A 10 12.27 7.56 1.76
C ALA A 10 12.06 8.50 0.57
N LEU A 11 13.13 9.10 0.02
CA LEU A 11 13.02 9.97 -1.15
C LEU A 11 12.62 9.19 -2.40
N THR A 12 13.13 7.98 -2.58
CA THR A 12 12.75 7.10 -3.70
C THR A 12 11.25 6.78 -3.65
N LEU A 13 10.74 6.42 -2.47
CA LEU A 13 9.32 6.19 -2.25
C LEU A 13 8.50 7.42 -2.56
N ALA A 14 8.93 8.60 -2.09
CA ALA A 14 8.22 9.86 -2.34
C ALA A 14 8.13 10.17 -3.84
N LYS A 15 9.21 9.95 -4.59
CA LYS A 15 9.22 10.17 -6.04
C LYS A 15 8.32 9.19 -6.80
N LEU A 16 8.17 7.98 -6.32
CA LEU A 16 7.21 7.02 -6.89
C LEU A 16 5.78 7.40 -6.50
N ALA A 17 5.55 7.69 -5.24
CA ALA A 17 4.21 7.97 -4.71
C ALA A 17 3.60 9.25 -5.24
N ILE A 18 4.39 10.28 -5.55
CA ILE A 18 3.87 11.54 -6.10
C ILE A 18 3.18 11.33 -7.45
N GLN A 19 3.55 10.29 -8.19
CA GLN A 19 2.93 9.94 -9.47
C GLN A 19 1.50 9.42 -9.27
N MET A 20 1.16 8.93 -8.10
CA MET A 20 -0.17 8.42 -7.73
C MET A 20 -0.93 9.43 -6.84
N TRP A 21 -0.24 10.05 -5.91
CA TRP A 21 -0.80 11.01 -4.95
C TRP A 21 -0.39 12.45 -5.31
N GLU A 22 -0.89 12.92 -6.43
CA GLU A 22 -0.49 14.17 -7.09
C GLU A 22 -0.72 15.45 -6.26
N ASP A 23 -1.67 15.41 -5.32
CA ASP A 23 -1.99 16.56 -4.46
C ASP A 23 -1.00 16.77 -3.31
N ASN A 24 0.01 15.92 -3.21
CA ASN A 24 1.05 15.99 -2.20
C ASN A 24 2.29 16.71 -2.75
N THR A 25 3.31 16.84 -1.90
CA THR A 25 4.65 17.30 -2.31
C THR A 25 5.66 16.17 -2.07
N VAL A 26 6.73 16.17 -2.85
CA VAL A 26 7.80 15.18 -2.67
C VAL A 26 8.40 15.26 -1.26
N SER A 27 8.68 16.48 -0.78
CA SER A 27 9.24 16.65 0.58
C SER A 27 8.29 16.21 1.68
N GLY A 28 6.99 16.46 1.52
CA GLY A 28 5.96 16.00 2.46
C GLY A 28 5.87 14.48 2.50
N LEU A 29 5.84 13.85 1.33
CA LEU A 29 5.80 12.39 1.22
C LEU A 29 7.10 11.75 1.76
N GLU A 30 8.26 12.35 1.49
CA GLU A 30 9.52 11.87 2.04
C GLU A 30 9.49 11.82 3.56
N SER A 31 8.99 12.90 4.20
CA SER A 31 8.86 12.95 5.67
C SER A 31 7.90 11.87 6.18
N GLU A 32 6.76 11.69 5.53
CA GLU A 32 5.79 10.66 5.90
C GLU A 32 6.38 9.26 5.78
N PHE A 33 7.06 8.95 4.68
CA PHE A 33 7.71 7.65 4.49
C PHE A 33 8.84 7.41 5.50
N ALA A 34 9.60 8.44 5.84
CA ALA A 34 10.64 8.32 6.85
C ALA A 34 10.06 7.91 8.21
N GLU A 35 8.92 8.50 8.61
CA GLU A 35 8.22 8.12 9.84
C GLU A 35 7.67 6.70 9.76
N LEU A 36 7.06 6.32 8.64
CA LEU A 36 6.51 4.98 8.43
C LEU A 36 7.59 3.89 8.53
N ILE A 37 8.75 4.14 7.94
CA ILE A 37 9.85 3.18 7.93
C ILE A 37 10.39 2.94 9.34
N GLU A 38 10.36 3.94 10.23
CA GLU A 38 10.77 3.80 11.62
C GLU A 38 9.76 2.98 12.44
N SER A 39 8.50 2.92 12.01
CA SER A 39 7.46 2.20 12.74
C SER A 39 7.56 0.69 12.53
N GLU A 40 7.45 -0.07 13.61
CA GLU A 40 7.35 -1.53 13.54
C GLU A 40 5.99 -1.99 13.01
N ASP A 41 5.01 -1.09 12.94
CA ASP A 41 3.64 -1.38 12.49
C ASP A 41 3.40 -1.06 11.03
N ALA A 42 4.45 -0.71 10.29
CA ALA A 42 4.36 -0.40 8.86
C ALA A 42 5.56 -0.94 8.09
N ALA A 43 5.37 -1.16 6.80
CA ALA A 43 6.45 -1.55 5.90
C ALA A 43 6.18 -1.01 4.50
N CYS A 44 7.25 -0.71 3.81
CA CYS A 44 7.20 -0.33 2.39
C CYS A 44 8.12 -1.25 1.60
N PHE A 45 7.71 -1.61 0.40
CA PHE A 45 8.48 -2.46 -0.50
C PHE A 45 8.62 -1.76 -1.84
N ILE A 46 9.82 -1.84 -2.44
CA ILE A 46 10.11 -1.20 -3.72
C ILE A 46 10.49 -2.29 -4.73
N TRP A 47 9.88 -2.23 -5.92
CA TRP A 47 10.28 -3.07 -7.04
C TRP A 47 11.34 -2.34 -7.87
N TYR A 48 12.45 -3.00 -8.12
CA TYR A 48 13.53 -2.51 -8.98
C TYR A 48 13.61 -3.34 -10.25
N GLU A 49 13.52 -2.68 -11.39
CA GLU A 49 13.89 -3.25 -12.70
C GLU A 49 15.35 -2.87 -12.92
N GLU A 50 16.24 -3.87 -12.81
CA GLU A 50 17.67 -3.63 -12.70
C GLU A 50 17.95 -2.72 -11.49
N ASP A 51 18.49 -1.51 -11.69
CA ASP A 51 18.72 -0.54 -10.62
C ASP A 51 17.69 0.58 -10.57
N LYS A 52 16.64 0.50 -11.41
CA LYS A 52 15.61 1.54 -11.50
C LYS A 52 14.39 1.18 -10.64
N PRO A 53 14.01 2.03 -9.66
CA PRO A 53 12.77 1.82 -8.91
C PRO A 53 11.58 2.14 -9.82
N ILE A 54 10.66 1.18 -9.94
CA ILE A 54 9.53 1.30 -10.87
C ILE A 54 8.17 1.13 -10.22
N GLY A 55 8.15 0.77 -8.95
CA GLY A 55 6.90 0.59 -8.22
C GLY A 55 7.13 0.41 -6.74
N PHE A 56 6.07 0.56 -5.96
CA PHE A 56 6.13 0.35 -4.51
C PHE A 56 4.79 -0.15 -3.97
N ALA A 57 4.82 -0.71 -2.77
CA ALA A 57 3.65 -0.97 -1.96
C ALA A 57 3.92 -0.52 -0.53
N GLN A 58 2.87 0.00 0.11
CA GLN A 58 2.88 0.41 1.50
C GLN A 58 1.81 -0.37 2.24
N CYS A 59 2.18 -0.99 3.35
CA CYS A 59 1.24 -1.69 4.22
C CYS A 59 1.49 -1.34 5.68
N GLN A 60 0.47 -1.53 6.50
CA GLN A 60 0.56 -1.29 7.94
C GLN A 60 -0.42 -2.16 8.70
N LEU A 61 -0.23 -2.23 10.01
CA LEU A 61 -1.18 -2.90 10.90
C LEU A 61 -2.27 -1.93 11.31
N ARG A 62 -3.51 -2.39 11.31
CA ARG A 62 -4.63 -1.66 11.90
C ARG A 62 -5.22 -2.47 13.04
N ARG A 63 -5.38 -1.85 14.18
CA ARG A 63 -5.91 -2.47 15.40
C ARG A 63 -7.35 -2.09 15.69
N ASP A 64 -7.79 -0.93 15.18
CA ASP A 64 -9.19 -0.52 15.22
C ASP A 64 -9.98 -1.34 14.20
N TYR A 65 -11.30 -1.33 14.32
CA TYR A 65 -12.16 -2.11 13.43
C TYR A 65 -11.90 -1.79 11.96
N VAL A 66 -11.75 -2.84 11.17
CA VAL A 66 -11.63 -2.77 9.72
C VAL A 66 -12.83 -3.49 9.12
N GLU A 67 -13.54 -2.80 8.22
CA GLU A 67 -14.75 -3.31 7.58
C GLU A 67 -14.50 -4.68 6.92
N GLY A 68 -15.36 -5.63 7.24
CA GLY A 68 -15.30 -6.99 6.70
C GLY A 68 -14.34 -7.93 7.41
N THR A 69 -13.64 -7.48 8.47
CA THR A 69 -12.71 -8.32 9.21
C THR A 69 -13.24 -8.68 10.59
N GLU A 70 -12.71 -9.77 11.14
CA GLU A 70 -13.11 -10.31 12.46
C GLU A 70 -11.97 -10.35 13.48
N THR A 71 -10.74 -10.04 13.05
CA THR A 71 -9.54 -10.16 13.88
C THR A 71 -8.84 -8.82 14.05
N SER A 72 -7.86 -8.79 14.96
CA SER A 72 -6.99 -7.63 15.20
C SER A 72 -5.63 -8.14 15.71
N PRO A 73 -4.50 -7.60 15.24
CA PRO A 73 -4.41 -6.60 14.18
C PRO A 73 -4.73 -7.19 12.79
N VAL A 74 -5.08 -6.32 11.87
CA VAL A 74 -5.29 -6.66 10.45
C VAL A 74 -4.19 -5.99 9.64
N GLY A 75 -3.60 -6.71 8.69
CA GLY A 75 -2.72 -6.10 7.69
C GLY A 75 -3.54 -5.26 6.73
N TYR A 76 -3.03 -4.10 6.35
CA TYR A 76 -3.76 -3.17 5.49
C TYR A 76 -2.86 -2.63 4.37
N LEU A 77 -3.33 -2.76 3.13
CA LEU A 77 -2.66 -2.18 1.98
C LEU A 77 -3.04 -0.69 1.89
N GLU A 78 -2.09 0.18 2.18
CA GLU A 78 -2.31 1.63 2.18
C GLU A 78 -2.08 2.25 0.81
N GLY A 79 -1.22 1.67 -0.01
CA GLY A 79 -0.96 2.11 -1.37
C GLY A 79 -0.16 1.09 -2.14
N ILE A 80 -0.41 1.04 -3.43
CA ILE A 80 0.37 0.22 -4.36
C ILE A 80 0.40 0.92 -5.71
N PHE A 81 1.58 0.96 -6.31
CA PHE A 81 1.79 1.66 -7.56
C PHE A 81 2.89 1.00 -8.38
N VAL A 82 2.68 0.89 -9.68
CA VAL A 82 3.68 0.49 -10.67
C VAL A 82 3.61 1.49 -11.81
N GLN A 83 4.75 1.99 -12.26
CA GLN A 83 4.82 2.90 -13.39
C GLN A 83 4.18 2.28 -14.62
N GLU A 84 3.49 3.07 -15.43
CA GLU A 84 2.63 2.62 -16.52
C GLU A 84 3.33 1.67 -17.48
N GLU A 85 4.55 1.99 -17.91
CA GLU A 85 5.30 1.17 -18.87
C GLU A 85 5.74 -0.19 -18.32
N PHE A 86 5.62 -0.39 -17.01
CA PHE A 86 5.99 -1.66 -16.35
C PHE A 86 4.78 -2.47 -15.87
N ARG A 87 3.57 -2.01 -16.18
CA ARG A 87 2.33 -2.70 -15.78
C ARG A 87 2.09 -3.94 -16.62
N HIS A 88 1.16 -4.79 -16.14
CA HIS A 88 0.77 -6.06 -16.78
C HIS A 88 1.90 -7.09 -16.85
N LYS A 89 2.88 -6.99 -15.96
CA LYS A 89 3.99 -7.94 -15.82
C LYS A 89 3.97 -8.73 -14.51
N GLY A 90 2.95 -8.49 -13.67
CA GLY A 90 2.81 -9.16 -12.39
C GLY A 90 3.55 -8.50 -11.21
N TYR A 91 4.17 -7.36 -11.40
CA TYR A 91 4.97 -6.70 -10.36
C TYR A 91 4.11 -6.23 -9.17
N ALA A 92 2.91 -5.70 -9.44
CA ALA A 92 1.99 -5.31 -8.37
C ALA A 92 1.56 -6.51 -7.52
N LYS A 93 1.32 -7.65 -8.16
CA LYS A 93 1.00 -8.90 -7.45
C LYS A 93 2.14 -9.31 -6.52
N GLU A 94 3.37 -9.25 -6.99
CA GLU A 94 4.54 -9.62 -6.20
C GLU A 94 4.75 -8.65 -5.03
N LEU A 95 4.55 -7.36 -5.25
CA LEU A 95 4.58 -6.36 -4.17
C LEU A 95 3.52 -6.64 -3.11
N LEU A 96 2.29 -6.95 -3.53
CA LEU A 96 1.21 -7.30 -2.62
C LEU A 96 1.56 -8.56 -1.81
N GLN A 97 2.13 -9.57 -2.44
CA GLN A 97 2.54 -10.80 -1.77
C GLN A 97 3.58 -10.54 -0.67
N GLU A 98 4.52 -9.60 -0.89
CA GLU A 98 5.47 -9.21 0.15
C GLU A 98 4.78 -8.52 1.33
N CYS A 99 3.77 -7.69 1.06
CA CYS A 99 2.95 -7.08 2.11
C CYS A 99 2.19 -8.14 2.92
N GLU A 100 1.57 -9.10 2.25
CA GLU A 100 0.84 -10.18 2.90
C GLU A 100 1.76 -11.05 3.77
N LYS A 101 2.94 -11.36 3.24
CA LYS A 101 3.98 -12.11 3.96
C LYS A 101 4.43 -11.38 5.22
N TRP A 102 4.66 -10.06 5.10
CA TRP A 102 5.01 -9.21 6.24
C TRP A 102 3.90 -9.24 7.30
N ALA A 103 2.64 -9.09 6.89
CA ALA A 103 1.50 -9.11 7.81
C ALA A 103 1.38 -10.47 8.52
N LYS A 104 1.59 -11.57 7.82
CA LYS A 104 1.64 -12.91 8.44
C LYS A 104 2.74 -12.99 9.49
N GLY A 105 3.90 -12.42 9.21
CA GLY A 105 5.01 -12.35 10.18
C GLY A 105 4.68 -11.52 11.42
N LYS A 106 3.70 -10.63 11.33
CA LYS A 106 3.15 -9.84 12.44
C LYS A 106 1.93 -10.48 13.09
N ASN A 107 1.67 -11.75 12.82
CA ASN A 107 0.57 -12.55 13.36
C ASN A 107 -0.82 -12.13 12.87
N CYS A 108 -0.91 -11.50 11.70
CA CYS A 108 -2.19 -11.21 11.06
C CYS A 108 -2.70 -12.44 10.34
N SER A 109 -4.02 -12.69 10.43
CA SER A 109 -4.72 -13.73 9.66
C SER A 109 -5.63 -13.13 8.60
N GLU A 110 -5.77 -11.81 8.58
CA GLU A 110 -6.56 -11.09 7.59
C GLU A 110 -5.78 -9.93 7.01
N PHE A 111 -6.04 -9.61 5.74
CA PHE A 111 -5.43 -8.49 5.03
C PHE A 111 -6.54 -7.74 4.29
N ALA A 112 -6.59 -6.43 4.47
CA ALA A 112 -7.65 -5.61 3.95
C ALA A 112 -7.10 -4.44 3.12
N SER A 113 -7.98 -3.77 2.40
CA SER A 113 -7.65 -2.63 1.57
C SER A 113 -8.91 -1.85 1.25
N ASP A 114 -8.77 -0.73 0.58
CA ASP A 114 -9.89 0.04 0.05
C ASP A 114 -9.50 0.69 -1.29
N CYS A 115 -10.49 1.22 -1.98
CA CYS A 115 -10.27 2.10 -3.13
C CYS A 115 -11.46 3.05 -3.25
N GLU A 116 -11.24 4.13 -3.99
CA GLU A 116 -12.31 5.06 -4.32
C GLU A 116 -13.41 4.35 -5.12
N LEU A 117 -14.66 4.76 -4.89
CA LEU A 117 -15.84 4.12 -5.48
C LEU A 117 -15.79 4.09 -7.02
N ASP A 118 -15.23 5.11 -7.62
CA ASP A 118 -15.13 5.25 -9.08
C ASP A 118 -13.81 4.73 -9.67
N ASN A 119 -12.92 4.22 -8.83
CA ASN A 119 -11.64 3.65 -9.30
C ASN A 119 -11.82 2.21 -9.76
N VAL A 120 -12.34 2.06 -10.98
CA VAL A 120 -12.65 0.76 -11.57
C VAL A 120 -11.40 -0.12 -11.73
N ASN A 121 -10.27 0.48 -12.09
CA ASN A 121 -9.02 -0.27 -12.26
C ASN A 121 -8.54 -0.87 -10.93
N SER A 122 -8.65 -0.11 -9.84
CA SER A 122 -8.29 -0.60 -8.51
C SER A 122 -9.23 -1.71 -8.06
N LEU A 123 -10.53 -1.57 -8.29
CA LEU A 123 -11.51 -2.61 -7.99
C LEU A 123 -11.16 -3.92 -8.71
N LYS A 124 -10.89 -3.84 -10.01
CA LYS A 124 -10.50 -5.03 -10.80
C LYS A 124 -9.22 -5.66 -10.28
N PHE A 125 -8.23 -4.86 -9.92
CA PHE A 125 -6.98 -5.34 -9.33
C PHE A 125 -7.25 -6.11 -8.04
N HIS A 126 -8.01 -5.52 -7.11
CA HIS A 126 -8.31 -6.17 -5.84
C HIS A 126 -9.00 -7.52 -6.03
N LEU A 127 -10.03 -7.58 -6.87
CA LEU A 127 -10.74 -8.82 -7.15
C LEU A 127 -9.83 -9.86 -7.79
N ALA A 128 -8.97 -9.46 -8.72
CA ALA A 128 -8.00 -10.36 -9.36
C ALA A 128 -6.95 -10.89 -8.37
N MET A 129 -6.64 -10.12 -7.31
CA MET A 129 -5.67 -10.53 -6.28
C MET A 129 -6.30 -11.38 -5.18
N GLY A 130 -7.59 -11.69 -5.27
CA GLY A 130 -8.27 -12.55 -4.31
C GLY A 130 -8.95 -11.82 -3.16
N PHE A 131 -9.00 -10.49 -3.17
CA PHE A 131 -9.81 -9.76 -2.20
C PHE A 131 -11.29 -9.97 -2.50
N GLU A 132 -12.10 -9.99 -1.46
CA GLU A 132 -13.56 -9.99 -1.58
C GLU A 132 -14.07 -8.59 -1.23
N GLU A 133 -15.04 -8.09 -1.98
CA GLU A 133 -15.68 -6.82 -1.65
C GLU A 133 -16.47 -6.99 -0.35
N ALA A 134 -16.08 -6.26 0.70
CA ALA A 134 -16.72 -6.35 2.00
C ALA A 134 -17.94 -5.42 2.11
N ASN A 135 -17.78 -4.17 1.71
CA ASN A 135 -18.83 -3.17 1.82
C ASN A 135 -18.50 -1.93 1.00
N ARG A 136 -19.52 -1.09 0.78
CA ARG A 136 -19.38 0.25 0.21
C ARG A 136 -20.02 1.23 1.18
N VAL A 137 -19.26 2.27 1.58
CA VAL A 137 -19.70 3.22 2.58
C VAL A 137 -19.59 4.65 2.05
N ILE A 138 -20.45 5.53 2.57
CA ILE A 138 -20.37 6.97 2.34
C ILE A 138 -19.86 7.59 3.63
N CYS A 139 -18.78 8.33 3.55
CA CYS A 139 -18.17 8.99 4.71
C CYS A 139 -18.68 10.41 4.84
N PHE A 140 -18.94 10.84 6.08
CA PHE A 140 -19.42 12.18 6.37
C PHE A 140 -18.50 12.87 7.35
N ARG A 141 -18.38 14.20 7.24
CA ARG A 141 -17.72 15.02 8.25
C ARG A 141 -18.53 16.32 8.46
N LYS A 142 -18.35 16.93 9.63
CA LYS A 142 -18.98 18.18 9.98
C LYS A 142 -18.05 18.96 10.90
N ASP A 143 -17.81 20.22 10.57
CA ASP A 143 -17.10 21.12 11.50
C ASP A 143 -18.09 21.61 12.58
N ILE A 144 -17.62 21.68 13.81
CA ILE A 144 -18.45 22.11 14.94
C ILE A 144 -17.84 23.26 15.70
#